data_78b064236160d78af0fa6965ff37e959
#
_entry.id   78b064236160d78af0fa6965ff37e959
#
_cell.length_a   1.000
_cell.length_b   1.000
_cell.length_c   1.000
_cell.angle_alpha   90.00
_cell.angle_beta   90.00
_cell.angle_gamma   90.00
#
_symmetry.space_group_name_H-M   'P 1'
#
loop_
_entity.id
_entity.type
_entity.pdbx_description
1 polymer ?
#
loop_
_entity_poly.entity_id
_entity_poly.type
_entity_poly.pdbx_seq_one_letter_code
_entity_poly.pdbx_strand_id
1 'polypeptide(L)'
;DRGIPTEKVLEQMRASDPPVQYLVGTPRGRLSQYEQKLLELPWQIVREGVSVKLLREDSELYVLAQSRDRVHKERARRRRQLKGLWQRLKKLQAMKLKRDALLKKLGAALHTYPVAARLLDPTVLPKEAKLTFTLCKDKLRQARKREGRYLLRTNITSGRTAEELWQFYIQLTEVEAAFKNLKDDLALRPIYHQLEHRI
;
A
#
# COMPACT_ATOMS: atom_id res chain seq x y z
N ASP A 1 -3.69 -6.15 10.61
CA ASP A 1 -2.73 -5.29 11.28
C ASP A 1 -1.35 -5.46 10.63
N ARG A 2 -0.69 -4.36 10.28
CA ARG A 2 0.58 -4.39 9.56
C ARG A 2 1.78 -4.73 10.45
N GLY A 3 1.59 -4.80 11.75
CA GLY A 3 2.63 -5.06 12.74
C GLY A 3 2.78 -6.54 13.15
N ILE A 4 1.79 -7.37 12.87
CA ILE A 4 1.74 -8.76 13.31
C ILE A 4 2.59 -9.70 12.45
N PRO A 5 2.62 -9.64 11.09
CA PRO A 5 3.30 -10.65 10.30
C PRO A 5 4.81 -10.39 10.16
N THR A 6 5.53 -10.41 11.27
CA THR A 6 7.00 -10.50 11.23
C THR A 6 7.40 -11.94 10.92
N GLU A 7 8.56 -12.16 10.27
CA GLU A 7 9.04 -13.52 9.97
C GLU A 7 9.09 -14.38 11.23
N LYS A 8 9.57 -13.82 12.33
CA LYS A 8 9.65 -14.52 13.62
C LYS A 8 8.28 -15.04 14.08
N VAL A 9 7.22 -14.23 13.98
CA VAL A 9 5.86 -14.63 14.36
C VAL A 9 5.31 -15.68 13.41
N LEU A 10 5.54 -15.55 12.10
CA LEU A 10 5.11 -16.54 11.11
C LEU A 10 5.84 -17.88 11.29
N GLU A 11 7.13 -17.86 11.65
CA GLU A 11 7.88 -19.07 12.02
C GLU A 11 7.33 -19.72 13.28
N GLN A 12 7.02 -18.96 14.31
CA GLN A 12 6.37 -19.48 15.52
C GLN A 12 5.01 -20.12 15.22
N MET A 13 4.20 -19.50 14.35
CA MET A 13 2.92 -20.07 13.92
C MET A 13 3.10 -21.39 13.17
N ARG A 14 4.13 -21.52 12.32
CA ARG A 14 4.43 -22.77 11.62
C ARG A 14 4.95 -23.87 12.55
N ALA A 15 5.72 -23.47 13.55
CA ALA A 15 6.38 -24.39 14.51
C ALA A 15 5.47 -24.78 15.70
N SER A 16 4.30 -24.18 15.84
CA SER A 16 3.36 -24.56 16.91
C SER A 16 2.74 -25.93 16.65
N ASP A 17 2.32 -26.60 17.73
CA ASP A 17 1.61 -27.88 17.68
C ASP A 17 0.20 -27.73 18.25
N PRO A 18 -0.87 -27.85 17.45
CA PRO A 18 -0.87 -27.98 15.99
C PRO A 18 -0.41 -26.68 15.29
N PRO A 19 0.13 -26.77 14.05
CA PRO A 19 0.54 -25.61 13.29
C PRO A 19 -0.60 -24.64 13.03
N VAL A 20 -0.38 -23.33 13.33
CA VAL A 20 -1.39 -22.30 13.11
C VAL A 20 -1.40 -21.90 11.63
N GLN A 21 -2.59 -21.99 11.02
CA GLN A 21 -2.81 -21.48 9.67
C GLN A 21 -2.92 -19.96 9.69
N TYR A 22 -2.34 -19.31 8.68
CA TYR A 22 -2.40 -17.86 8.55
C TYR A 22 -2.63 -17.43 7.10
N LEU A 23 -3.27 -16.27 6.95
CA LEU A 23 -3.37 -15.52 5.70
C LEU A 23 -3.13 -14.04 6.01
N VAL A 24 -2.02 -13.50 5.54
CA VAL A 24 -1.57 -12.14 5.89
C VAL A 24 -1.24 -11.31 4.67
N GLY A 25 -1.46 -9.99 4.77
CA GLY A 25 -1.02 -9.04 3.75
C GLY A 25 0.49 -8.83 3.81
N THR A 26 1.15 -8.84 2.66
CA THR A 26 2.60 -8.59 2.58
C THR A 26 2.89 -7.13 2.26
N PRO A 27 4.03 -6.58 2.74
CA PRO A 27 4.49 -5.26 2.33
C PRO A 27 4.67 -5.16 0.81
N ARG A 28 4.36 -4.00 0.24
CA ARG A 28 4.46 -3.78 -1.23
C ARG A 28 5.87 -4.00 -1.80
N GLY A 29 6.90 -3.85 -1.00
CA GLY A 29 8.29 -4.09 -1.42
C GLY A 29 8.56 -5.54 -1.81
N ARG A 30 7.90 -6.51 -1.18
CA ARG A 30 8.04 -7.94 -1.54
C ARG A 30 7.43 -8.29 -2.89
N LEU A 31 6.45 -7.54 -3.37
CA LEU A 31 5.87 -7.78 -4.69
C LEU A 31 6.92 -7.72 -5.80
N SER A 32 7.91 -6.84 -5.68
CA SER A 32 8.98 -6.72 -6.68
C SER A 32 9.88 -7.94 -6.78
N GLN A 33 10.04 -8.70 -5.69
CA GLN A 33 10.86 -9.93 -5.67
C GLN A 33 10.22 -11.06 -6.49
N TYR A 34 8.89 -11.11 -6.50
CA TYR A 34 8.13 -12.15 -7.20
C TYR A 34 7.57 -11.69 -8.54
N GLU A 35 7.85 -10.43 -8.96
CA GLU A 35 7.20 -9.82 -10.13
C GLU A 35 7.44 -10.64 -11.41
N GLN A 36 8.66 -11.14 -11.64
CA GLN A 36 8.97 -11.96 -12.81
C GLN A 36 8.23 -13.31 -12.79
N LYS A 37 8.29 -14.05 -11.71
CA LYS A 37 7.59 -15.33 -11.55
C LYS A 37 6.07 -15.17 -11.69
N LEU A 38 5.53 -14.08 -11.14
CA LEU A 38 4.10 -13.78 -11.23
C LEU A 38 3.65 -13.33 -12.64
N LEU A 39 4.55 -12.80 -13.48
CA LEU A 39 4.19 -12.43 -14.86
C LEU A 39 3.81 -13.64 -15.70
N GLU A 40 4.48 -14.78 -15.50
CA GLU A 40 4.29 -16.02 -16.28
C GLU A 40 3.02 -16.78 -15.89
N LEU A 41 2.46 -16.52 -14.71
CA LEU A 41 1.29 -17.22 -14.21
C LEU A 41 -0.01 -16.63 -14.79
N PRO A 42 -1.02 -17.47 -15.06
CA PRO A 42 -2.32 -17.01 -15.54
C PRO A 42 -3.11 -16.30 -14.44
N TRP A 43 -3.95 -15.33 -14.85
CA TRP A 43 -4.94 -14.73 -13.97
C TRP A 43 -6.16 -15.65 -13.86
N GLN A 44 -6.65 -15.86 -12.66
CA GLN A 44 -7.90 -16.54 -12.35
C GLN A 44 -8.91 -15.48 -11.87
N ILE A 45 -10.08 -15.43 -12.48
CA ILE A 45 -11.17 -14.55 -12.06
C ILE A 45 -11.86 -15.22 -10.88
N VAL A 46 -11.85 -14.57 -9.72
CA VAL A 46 -12.48 -15.07 -8.49
C VAL A 46 -13.79 -14.35 -8.18
N ARG A 47 -13.96 -13.16 -8.74
CA ARG A 47 -15.18 -12.36 -8.65
C ARG A 47 -15.18 -11.34 -9.79
N GLU A 48 -16.34 -10.78 -10.11
CA GLU A 48 -16.41 -9.65 -11.04
C GLU A 48 -15.49 -8.49 -10.59
N GLY A 49 -14.57 -8.11 -11.45
CA GLY A 49 -13.58 -7.05 -11.17
C GLY A 49 -12.44 -7.43 -10.23
N VAL A 50 -12.31 -8.72 -9.86
CA VAL A 50 -11.20 -9.24 -9.05
C VAL A 50 -10.59 -10.46 -9.70
N SER A 51 -9.27 -10.41 -9.90
CA SER A 51 -8.49 -11.53 -10.42
C SER A 51 -7.31 -11.81 -9.50
N VAL A 52 -6.90 -13.07 -9.41
CA VAL A 52 -5.77 -13.52 -8.60
C VAL A 52 -4.81 -14.36 -9.41
N LYS A 53 -3.55 -14.41 -8.96
CA LYS A 53 -2.54 -15.37 -9.38
C LYS A 53 -2.01 -16.07 -8.14
N LEU A 54 -1.73 -17.35 -8.25
CA LEU A 54 -1.16 -18.15 -7.16
C LEU A 54 0.28 -18.49 -7.49
N LEU A 55 1.20 -18.17 -6.60
CA LEU A 55 2.61 -18.55 -6.68
C LEU A 55 2.98 -19.38 -5.45
N ARG A 56 3.37 -20.64 -5.68
CA ARG A 56 3.95 -21.47 -4.62
C ARG A 56 5.44 -21.20 -4.51
N GLU A 57 5.88 -21.03 -3.29
CA GLU A 57 7.28 -20.79 -2.96
C GLU A 57 7.58 -21.50 -1.63
N ASP A 58 8.42 -22.51 -1.68
CA ASP A 58 8.77 -23.37 -0.55
C ASP A 58 7.52 -23.92 0.18
N SER A 59 7.36 -23.60 1.45
CA SER A 59 6.25 -24.03 2.31
C SER A 59 5.07 -23.04 2.33
N GLU A 60 5.04 -22.07 1.42
CA GLU A 60 4.05 -21.01 1.41
C GLU A 60 3.40 -20.80 0.05
N LEU A 61 2.25 -20.17 0.08
CA LEU A 61 1.52 -19.74 -1.10
C LEU A 61 1.34 -18.24 -1.08
N TYR A 62 1.74 -17.61 -2.17
CA TYR A 62 1.53 -16.18 -2.42
C TYR A 62 0.33 -15.98 -3.34
N VAL A 63 -0.60 -15.14 -2.91
CA VAL A 63 -1.81 -14.79 -3.67
C VAL A 63 -1.69 -13.34 -4.11
N LEU A 64 -1.37 -13.11 -5.39
CA LEU A 64 -1.41 -11.78 -5.98
C LEU A 64 -2.83 -11.49 -6.43
N ALA A 65 -3.49 -10.57 -5.74
CA ALA A 65 -4.82 -10.11 -6.13
C ALA A 65 -4.77 -8.75 -6.83
N GLN A 66 -5.64 -8.55 -7.80
CA GLN A 66 -5.88 -7.29 -8.49
C GLN A 66 -7.38 -6.97 -8.44
N SER A 67 -7.73 -5.78 -7.93
CA SER A 67 -9.11 -5.31 -7.86
C SER A 67 -9.31 -4.07 -8.71
N ARG A 68 -10.34 -4.06 -9.57
CA ARG A 68 -10.74 -2.93 -10.43
C ARG A 68 -11.07 -1.69 -9.60
N ASP A 69 -11.82 -1.85 -8.51
CA ASP A 69 -12.20 -0.72 -7.65
C ASP A 69 -11.00 -0.09 -6.96
N ARG A 70 -10.04 -0.93 -6.55
CA ARG A 70 -8.80 -0.45 -5.96
C ARG A 70 -7.92 0.28 -6.99
N VAL A 71 -7.88 -0.18 -8.24
CA VAL A 71 -7.26 0.54 -9.36
C VAL A 71 -7.87 1.94 -9.50
N HIS A 72 -9.20 2.05 -9.51
CA HIS A 72 -9.90 3.34 -9.61
C HIS A 72 -9.57 4.26 -8.44
N LYS A 73 -9.64 3.76 -7.21
CA LYS A 73 -9.31 4.53 -5.99
C LYS A 73 -7.85 5.01 -5.99
N GLU A 74 -6.90 4.14 -6.31
CA GLU A 74 -5.47 4.49 -6.32
C GLU A 74 -5.15 5.48 -7.44
N ARG A 75 -5.76 5.32 -8.61
CA ARG A 75 -5.63 6.23 -9.76
C ARG A 75 -6.20 7.62 -9.45
N ALA A 76 -7.38 7.69 -8.85
CA ALA A 76 -7.99 8.95 -8.43
C ALA A 76 -7.13 9.67 -7.37
N ARG A 77 -6.63 8.93 -6.37
CA ARG A 77 -5.71 9.46 -5.36
C ARG A 77 -4.43 10.00 -5.98
N ARG A 78 -3.80 9.24 -6.89
CA ARG A 78 -2.58 9.68 -7.58
C ARG A 78 -2.82 10.95 -8.40
N ARG A 79 -3.91 11.00 -9.20
CA ARG A 79 -4.27 12.19 -10.00
C ARG A 79 -4.45 13.42 -9.13
N ARG A 80 -5.19 13.30 -8.02
CA ARG A 80 -5.42 14.40 -7.08
C ARG A 80 -4.13 14.90 -6.46
N GLN A 81 -3.26 14.01 -6.01
CA GLN A 81 -1.97 14.38 -5.44
C GLN A 81 -1.02 15.00 -6.48
N LEU A 82 -0.95 14.46 -7.69
CA LEU A 82 -0.15 15.04 -8.78
C LEU A 82 -0.63 16.45 -9.12
N LYS A 83 -1.94 16.66 -9.26
CA LYS A 83 -2.52 17.99 -9.53
C LYS A 83 -2.17 18.97 -8.42
N GLY A 84 -2.33 18.56 -7.16
CA GLY A 84 -2.04 19.41 -5.99
C GLY A 84 -0.55 19.80 -5.90
N LEU A 85 0.35 18.81 -6.03
CA LEU A 85 1.79 19.08 -6.01
C LEU A 85 2.22 19.94 -7.19
N TRP A 86 1.75 19.65 -8.38
CA TRP A 86 2.08 20.41 -9.59
C TRP A 86 1.70 21.89 -9.46
N GLN A 87 0.48 22.17 -8.99
CA GLN A 87 0.02 23.53 -8.74
C GLN A 87 0.87 24.23 -7.65
N ARG A 88 1.24 23.51 -6.59
CA ARG A 88 2.08 24.04 -5.52
C ARG A 88 3.48 24.36 -6.01
N LEU A 89 4.08 23.49 -6.82
CA LEU A 89 5.41 23.72 -7.40
C LEU A 89 5.40 24.88 -8.39
N LYS A 90 4.36 25.03 -9.23
CA LYS A 90 4.21 26.22 -10.10
C LYS A 90 4.13 27.52 -9.31
N LYS A 91 3.38 27.52 -8.21
CA LYS A 91 3.34 28.70 -7.31
C LYS A 91 4.73 29.02 -6.72
N LEU A 92 5.48 27.98 -6.30
CA LEU A 92 6.84 28.17 -5.80
C LEU A 92 7.81 28.72 -6.87
N GLN A 93 7.67 28.29 -8.13
CA GLN A 93 8.46 28.83 -9.25
C GLN A 93 8.22 30.31 -9.49
N ALA A 94 6.98 30.78 -9.27
CA ALA A 94 6.64 32.19 -9.45
C ALA A 94 7.09 33.10 -8.27
N MET A 95 7.46 32.49 -7.14
CA MET A 95 7.91 33.26 -5.95
C MET A 95 9.39 33.61 -6.06
N LYS A 96 9.74 34.89 -5.85
CA LYS A 96 11.12 35.33 -5.70
C LYS A 96 11.60 35.02 -4.27
N LEU A 97 12.13 33.84 -4.03
CA LEU A 97 12.58 33.36 -2.73
C LEU A 97 14.10 33.16 -2.70
N LYS A 98 14.73 33.38 -1.54
CA LYS A 98 16.09 32.94 -1.28
C LYS A 98 16.12 31.41 -1.29
N ARG A 99 17.27 30.80 -1.68
CA ARG A 99 17.44 29.36 -1.85
C ARG A 99 16.95 28.54 -0.66
N ASP A 100 17.31 28.90 0.56
CA ASP A 100 16.96 28.14 1.76
C ASP A 100 15.45 28.16 2.04
N ALA A 101 14.81 29.32 1.84
CA ALA A 101 13.36 29.46 1.96
C ALA A 101 12.62 28.64 0.89
N LEU A 102 13.17 28.59 -0.32
CA LEU A 102 12.64 27.78 -1.42
C LEU A 102 12.74 26.29 -1.09
N LEU A 103 13.90 25.81 -0.61
CA LEU A 103 14.11 24.42 -0.20
C LEU A 103 13.19 23.99 0.94
N LYS A 104 13.01 24.83 1.97
CA LYS A 104 12.06 24.56 3.07
C LYS A 104 10.63 24.39 2.55
N LYS A 105 10.17 25.30 1.68
CA LYS A 105 8.83 25.26 1.09
C LYS A 105 8.66 24.07 0.13
N LEU A 106 9.71 23.72 -0.63
CA LEU A 106 9.72 22.53 -1.47
C LEU A 106 9.59 21.26 -0.63
N GLY A 107 10.38 21.11 0.43
CA GLY A 107 10.29 19.98 1.36
C GLY A 107 8.89 19.85 1.96
N ALA A 108 8.27 20.93 2.41
CA ALA A 108 6.90 20.93 2.92
C ALA A 108 5.88 20.51 1.84
N ALA A 109 6.05 20.97 0.59
CA ALA A 109 5.18 20.56 -0.51
C ALA A 109 5.30 19.06 -0.84
N LEU A 110 6.52 18.52 -0.87
CA LEU A 110 6.76 17.09 -1.11
C LEU A 110 6.21 16.22 0.01
N HIS A 111 6.33 16.66 1.26
CA HIS A 111 5.75 16.00 2.43
C HIS A 111 4.22 15.96 2.38
N THR A 112 3.58 17.05 1.94
CA THR A 112 2.11 17.13 1.81
C THR A 112 1.57 16.18 0.73
N TYR A 113 2.34 15.91 -0.32
CA TYR A 113 1.94 15.07 -1.46
C TYR A 113 2.87 13.87 -1.69
N PRO A 114 3.00 12.95 -0.73
CA PRO A 114 4.06 11.92 -0.76
C PRO A 114 3.94 10.92 -1.92
N VAL A 115 2.73 10.67 -2.42
CA VAL A 115 2.53 9.79 -3.60
C VAL A 115 3.02 10.48 -4.87
N ALA A 116 2.74 11.78 -5.01
CA ALA A 116 3.17 12.56 -6.18
C ALA A 116 4.66 12.89 -6.14
N ALA A 117 5.22 13.13 -4.96
CA ALA A 117 6.64 13.42 -4.76
C ALA A 117 7.56 12.34 -5.35
N ARG A 118 7.13 11.07 -5.31
CA ARG A 118 7.89 9.94 -5.89
C ARG A 118 7.87 9.91 -7.42
N LEU A 119 6.95 10.65 -8.05
CA LEU A 119 6.73 10.67 -9.48
C LEU A 119 7.30 11.91 -10.17
N LEU A 120 7.70 12.91 -9.39
CA LEU A 120 8.31 14.14 -9.87
C LEU A 120 9.78 14.17 -9.50
N ASP A 121 10.55 14.90 -10.30
CA ASP A 121 11.97 15.18 -10.07
C ASP A 121 12.17 16.69 -9.95
N PRO A 122 12.01 17.26 -8.74
CA PRO A 122 12.20 18.67 -8.50
C PRO A 122 13.67 18.97 -8.22
N THR A 123 14.21 19.98 -8.91
CA THR A 123 15.59 20.42 -8.76
C THR A 123 15.64 21.91 -8.52
N VAL A 124 16.43 22.33 -7.54
CA VAL A 124 16.71 23.75 -7.27
C VAL A 124 18.13 24.08 -7.70
N LEU A 125 18.26 24.96 -8.69
CA LEU A 125 19.55 25.38 -9.21
C LEU A 125 20.35 26.14 -8.13
N PRO A 126 21.63 25.79 -7.90
CA PRO A 126 22.40 26.35 -6.77
C PRO A 126 22.61 27.86 -6.86
N LYS A 127 22.89 28.38 -8.04
CA LYS A 127 23.25 29.80 -8.26
C LYS A 127 22.04 30.75 -8.37
N GLU A 128 20.94 30.27 -8.97
CA GLU A 128 19.80 31.09 -9.36
C GLU A 128 18.60 31.00 -8.41
N ALA A 129 18.64 30.10 -7.41
CA ALA A 129 17.49 29.79 -6.55
C ALA A 129 16.22 29.48 -7.36
N LYS A 130 16.38 28.92 -8.57
CA LYS A 130 15.31 28.61 -9.51
C LYS A 130 14.88 27.17 -9.36
N LEU A 131 13.58 26.94 -9.16
CA LEU A 131 12.98 25.61 -9.09
C LEU A 131 12.64 25.12 -10.51
N THR A 132 13.08 23.94 -10.86
CA THR A 132 12.62 23.19 -12.03
C THR A 132 12.04 21.86 -11.57
N PHE A 133 11.10 21.29 -12.31
CA PHE A 133 10.57 19.96 -12.00
C PHE A 133 10.01 19.29 -13.27
N THR A 134 10.17 17.98 -13.32
CA THR A 134 9.72 17.16 -14.43
C THR A 134 8.97 15.92 -13.91
N LEU A 135 8.08 15.37 -14.74
CA LEU A 135 7.39 14.12 -14.45
C LEU A 135 8.24 12.93 -14.91
N CYS A 136 8.59 12.05 -13.99
CA CYS A 136 9.30 10.80 -14.28
C CYS A 136 8.35 9.79 -14.93
N LYS A 137 8.33 9.76 -16.28
CA LYS A 137 7.42 8.90 -17.07
C LYS A 137 7.55 7.41 -16.70
N ASP A 138 8.77 6.93 -16.45
CA ASP A 138 9.02 5.52 -16.14
C ASP A 138 8.51 5.15 -14.74
N LYS A 139 8.73 6.00 -13.74
CA LYS A 139 8.15 5.82 -12.41
C LYS A 139 6.61 5.84 -12.46
N LEU A 140 6.03 6.68 -13.32
CA LEU A 140 4.59 6.71 -13.52
C LEU A 140 4.07 5.44 -14.20
N ARG A 141 4.77 4.92 -15.20
CA ARG A 141 4.42 3.64 -15.86
C ARG A 141 4.47 2.48 -14.87
N GLN A 142 5.53 2.40 -14.06
CA GLN A 142 5.65 1.37 -13.01
C GLN A 142 4.54 1.50 -11.95
N ALA A 143 4.24 2.72 -11.50
CA ALA A 143 3.14 2.95 -10.56
C ALA A 143 1.80 2.48 -11.14
N ARG A 144 1.52 2.75 -12.44
CA ARG A 144 0.31 2.28 -13.12
C ARG A 144 0.22 0.76 -13.23
N LYS A 145 1.34 0.07 -13.50
CA LYS A 145 1.38 -1.39 -13.58
C LYS A 145 1.03 -2.07 -12.25
N ARG A 146 1.33 -1.39 -11.13
CA ARG A 146 1.12 -1.93 -9.77
C ARG A 146 -0.18 -1.48 -9.11
N GLU A 147 -0.99 -0.66 -9.81
CA GLU A 147 -2.27 -0.19 -9.29
C GLU A 147 -3.25 -1.33 -9.04
N GLY A 148 -3.95 -1.24 -7.92
CA GLY A 148 -4.97 -2.20 -7.54
C GLY A 148 -4.43 -3.55 -7.12
N ARG A 149 -3.11 -3.77 -7.14
CA ARG A 149 -2.48 -5.04 -6.78
C ARG A 149 -2.08 -5.06 -5.32
N TYR A 150 -2.29 -6.21 -4.70
CA TYR A 150 -1.81 -6.52 -3.34
C TYR A 150 -1.43 -8.00 -3.27
N LEU A 151 -0.46 -8.28 -2.43
CA LEU A 151 0.09 -9.62 -2.25
C LEU A 151 -0.30 -10.13 -0.86
N LEU A 152 -0.89 -11.30 -0.81
CA LEU A 152 -1.15 -12.04 0.41
C LEU A 152 -0.17 -13.21 0.49
N ARG A 153 0.10 -13.66 1.70
CA ARG A 153 0.98 -14.79 2.01
C ARG A 153 0.25 -15.71 2.98
N THR A 154 0.33 -17.02 2.72
CA THR A 154 -0.32 -18.03 3.55
C THR A 154 0.49 -19.31 3.58
N ASN A 155 0.40 -20.08 4.67
CA ASN A 155 0.91 -21.44 4.77
C ASN A 155 -0.16 -22.50 4.39
N ILE A 156 -1.35 -22.08 3.97
CA ILE A 156 -2.37 -22.97 3.42
C ILE A 156 -2.02 -23.24 1.96
N THR A 157 -1.25 -24.32 1.70
CA THR A 157 -0.72 -24.63 0.38
C THR A 157 -1.58 -25.60 -0.42
N SER A 158 -2.58 -26.25 0.22
CA SER A 158 -3.45 -27.25 -0.40
C SER A 158 -4.86 -27.20 0.20
N GLY A 159 -5.81 -27.86 -0.46
CA GLY A 159 -7.18 -27.99 0.02
C GLY A 159 -8.03 -26.71 -0.07
N ARG A 160 -7.52 -25.65 -0.68
CA ARG A 160 -8.26 -24.40 -0.87
C ARG A 160 -8.08 -23.84 -2.28
N THR A 161 -9.15 -23.30 -2.82
CA THR A 161 -9.13 -22.60 -4.11
C THR A 161 -8.63 -21.16 -3.97
N ALA A 162 -8.25 -20.55 -5.09
CA ALA A 162 -7.86 -19.14 -5.14
C ALA A 162 -8.98 -18.20 -4.66
N GLU A 163 -10.23 -18.58 -4.98
CA GLU A 163 -11.42 -17.85 -4.58
C GLU A 163 -11.61 -17.91 -3.05
N GLU A 164 -11.54 -19.09 -2.44
CA GLU A 164 -11.69 -19.27 -0.99
C GLU A 164 -10.62 -18.47 -0.23
N LEU A 165 -9.35 -18.55 -0.65
CA LEU A 165 -8.27 -17.78 -0.03
C LEU A 165 -8.51 -16.26 -0.13
N TRP A 166 -9.01 -15.81 -1.27
CA TRP A 166 -9.35 -14.41 -1.44
C TRP A 166 -10.57 -14.01 -0.59
N GLN A 167 -11.58 -14.86 -0.47
CA GLN A 167 -12.76 -14.63 0.37
C GLN A 167 -12.39 -14.51 1.84
N PHE A 168 -11.51 -15.36 2.37
CA PHE A 168 -11.02 -15.22 3.75
C PHE A 168 -10.40 -13.85 4.02
N TYR A 169 -9.64 -13.32 3.06
CA TYR A 169 -9.08 -11.98 3.19
C TYR A 169 -10.15 -10.89 3.19
N ILE A 170 -11.18 -11.03 2.36
CA ILE A 170 -12.27 -10.04 2.31
C ILE A 170 -13.11 -10.09 3.59
N GLN A 171 -13.44 -11.26 4.11
CA GLN A 171 -14.12 -11.40 5.40
C GLN A 171 -13.39 -10.64 6.51
N LEU A 172 -12.07 -10.73 6.56
CA LEU A 172 -11.28 -9.96 7.52
C LEU A 172 -11.50 -8.45 7.34
N THR A 173 -11.48 -7.96 6.10
CA THR A 173 -11.70 -6.52 5.83
C THR A 173 -13.12 -6.06 6.15
N GLU A 174 -14.11 -6.94 6.01
CA GLU A 174 -15.50 -6.68 6.40
C GLU A 174 -15.65 -6.61 7.91
N VAL A 175 -15.03 -7.53 8.64
CA VAL A 175 -14.97 -7.50 10.11
C VAL A 175 -14.28 -6.24 10.62
N GLU A 176 -13.14 -5.86 10.03
CA GLU A 176 -12.45 -4.59 10.37
C GLU A 176 -13.36 -3.37 10.12
N ALA A 177 -14.11 -3.37 9.01
CA ALA A 177 -15.05 -2.29 8.71
C ALA A 177 -16.22 -2.25 9.69
N ALA A 178 -16.77 -3.41 10.07
CA ALA A 178 -17.82 -3.51 11.08
C ALA A 178 -17.35 -2.98 12.44
N PHE A 179 -16.16 -3.39 12.89
CA PHE A 179 -15.58 -2.87 14.14
C PHE A 179 -15.32 -1.37 14.08
N LYS A 180 -14.90 -0.85 12.94
CA LYS A 180 -14.70 0.59 12.77
C LYS A 180 -16.02 1.33 12.89
N ASN A 181 -17.08 0.87 12.23
CA ASN A 181 -18.41 1.48 12.32
C ASN A 181 -18.94 1.42 13.75
N LEU A 182 -18.81 0.30 14.44
CA LEU A 182 -19.19 0.17 15.85
C LEU A 182 -18.45 1.19 16.73
N LYS A 183 -17.14 1.39 16.52
CA LYS A 183 -16.37 2.40 17.27
C LYS A 183 -16.81 3.82 16.96
N ASP A 184 -17.10 4.12 15.70
CA ASP A 184 -17.53 5.44 15.25
C ASP A 184 -18.97 5.74 15.72
N ASP A 185 -19.92 4.79 15.56
CA ASP A 185 -21.33 4.95 15.89
C ASP A 185 -21.61 4.90 17.40
N LEU A 186 -20.93 4.03 18.12
CA LEU A 186 -21.08 3.90 19.57
C LEU A 186 -20.18 4.85 20.36
N ALA A 187 -19.37 5.68 19.68
CA ALA A 187 -18.38 6.56 20.27
C ALA A 187 -17.45 5.85 21.31
N LEU A 188 -17.29 4.53 21.17
CA LEU A 188 -16.43 3.71 22.02
C LEU A 188 -14.98 4.08 21.76
N ARG A 189 -14.46 5.02 22.54
CA ARG A 189 -13.03 5.31 22.56
C ARG A 189 -12.36 4.20 23.37
N PRO A 190 -11.26 3.62 22.87
CA PRO A 190 -10.48 2.72 23.70
C PRO A 190 -10.03 3.48 24.94
N ILE A 191 -10.44 2.98 26.12
CA ILE A 191 -10.03 3.52 27.40
C ILE A 191 -8.60 3.01 27.62
N TYR A 192 -7.61 3.88 27.37
CA TYR A 192 -6.20 3.58 27.67
C TYR A 192 -5.91 3.85 29.14
N HIS A 193 -6.46 3.03 30.03
CA HIS A 193 -6.07 3.07 31.44
C HIS A 193 -4.99 2.03 31.68
N GLN A 194 -3.77 2.49 31.94
CA GLN A 194 -2.65 1.64 32.34
C GLN A 194 -2.65 1.34 33.84
N LEU A 195 -3.53 1.95 34.62
CA LEU A 195 -3.60 1.84 36.06
C LEU A 195 -5.01 1.46 36.46
N GLU A 196 -5.17 0.37 37.22
CA GLU A 196 -6.45 -0.18 37.68
C GLU A 196 -7.33 0.85 38.42
N HIS A 197 -6.74 1.77 39.19
CA HIS A 197 -7.47 2.80 39.92
C HIS A 197 -8.07 3.91 39.02
N ARG A 198 -7.91 3.86 37.73
CA ARG A 198 -8.51 4.79 36.74
C ARG A 198 -9.64 4.16 35.93
N ILE A 199 -9.99 2.92 36.22
CA ILE A 199 -11.17 2.26 35.72
C ILE A 199 -12.31 2.58 36.68
#